data_e38cd79b5baa4865af30b43a7f78d190
#
_entry.id   e38cd79b5baa4865af30b43a7f78d190
#
_cell.length_a   1.000
_cell.length_b   1.000
_cell.length_c   1.000
_cell.angle_alpha   90.00
_cell.angle_beta   90.00
_cell.angle_gamma   90.00
#
_symmetry.space_group_name_H-M   'P 1'
#
loop_
_entity.id
_entity.type
_entity.pdbx_description
1 polymer ?
#
loop_
_entity_poly.entity_id
_entity_poly.type
_entity_poly.pdbx_seq_one_letter_code
_entity_poly.pdbx_strand_id
1 'polypeptide(L)'
;TEFLFGLEWSPQTALREDQVGSSGAFGAIPLFAGTFLITLIAMIVAAPIGLMSAIYLSEYAPYKVRSSVKPLLEILAGIPTVVYGFFAALTVAPFLRDFGTAMGLEVSSESALAAGVVMGIMIIPFVSSLSDDVINAVPQSLRDGAFALGATQSETIKQVILPAALPGIVGSIMLAISRAVGETMIVVMAAGLAANLTANPLESVTTVTVQIVTLLVGDQEFDSAKTLAAFALGLTMFCVTLSLNVIALHVVQKYREQYD
;
A
#
# COMPACT_ATOMS: atom_id res chain seq x y z
N THR A 1 4.71 18.44 20.63
CA THR A 1 5.31 17.11 20.93
C THR A 1 4.25 16.05 21.17
N GLU A 2 3.15 16.33 21.89
CA GLU A 2 2.05 15.38 22.14
C GLU A 2 1.41 14.87 20.86
N PHE A 3 1.19 15.75 19.87
CA PHE A 3 0.61 15.34 18.58
C PHE A 3 1.45 14.26 17.86
N LEU A 4 2.76 14.43 17.76
CA LEU A 4 3.62 13.50 17.01
C LEU A 4 3.93 12.21 17.77
N PHE A 5 3.99 12.26 19.11
CA PHE A 5 4.45 11.14 19.94
C PHE A 5 3.37 10.61 20.90
N GLY A 6 2.16 11.14 20.86
CA GLY A 6 1.04 10.64 21.65
C GLY A 6 0.63 9.22 21.20
N LEU A 7 0.28 8.38 22.18
CA LEU A 7 -0.10 6.98 21.95
C LEU A 7 -1.61 6.77 21.91
N GLU A 8 -2.38 7.83 22.16
CA GLU A 8 -3.84 7.79 22.16
C GLU A 8 -4.41 8.75 21.14
N TRP A 9 -5.36 8.26 20.35
CA TRP A 9 -6.13 9.06 19.41
C TRP A 9 -7.62 8.97 19.74
N SER A 10 -8.18 10.06 20.24
CA SER A 10 -9.61 10.22 20.53
C SER A 10 -10.01 11.67 20.22
N PRO A 11 -10.44 11.98 18.99
CA PRO A 11 -10.76 13.34 18.57
C PRO A 11 -12.11 13.83 19.12
N GLN A 12 -12.77 13.06 19.99
CA GLN A 12 -14.03 13.48 20.61
C GLN A 12 -13.75 14.51 21.69
N THR A 13 -14.15 15.75 21.43
CA THR A 13 -14.12 16.83 22.40
C THR A 13 -15.51 17.01 23.01
N ALA A 14 -15.59 17.33 24.31
CA ALA A 14 -16.85 17.70 24.97
C ALA A 14 -17.42 18.95 24.31
N LEU A 15 -18.69 18.91 23.93
CA LEU A 15 -19.41 20.04 23.30
C LEU A 15 -19.93 21.06 24.33
N ARG A 16 -19.92 20.72 25.61
CA ARG A 16 -20.38 21.56 26.70
C ARG A 16 -19.43 21.45 27.90
N GLU A 17 -19.24 22.53 28.64
CA GLU A 17 -18.38 22.58 29.83
C GLU A 17 -18.85 21.68 30.98
N ASP A 18 -20.14 21.30 30.99
CA ASP A 18 -20.76 20.43 31.97
C ASP A 18 -20.67 18.92 31.60
N GLN A 19 -20.19 18.59 30.40
CA GLN A 19 -19.95 17.21 30.00
C GLN A 19 -18.59 16.74 30.50
N VAL A 20 -18.62 15.66 31.29
CA VAL A 20 -17.41 14.90 31.64
C VAL A 20 -16.91 14.19 30.38
N GLY A 21 -16.35 14.96 29.46
CA GLY A 21 -15.78 14.46 28.22
C GLY A 21 -14.27 14.70 28.20
N SER A 22 -13.55 13.87 27.47
CA SER A 22 -12.11 14.05 27.29
C SER A 22 -11.83 15.38 26.58
N SER A 23 -10.74 16.03 26.93
CA SER A 23 -10.21 17.20 26.23
C SER A 23 -9.78 16.89 24.78
N GLY A 24 -10.00 15.65 24.31
CA GLY A 24 -9.51 15.10 23.06
C GLY A 24 -8.04 14.69 23.19
N ALA A 25 -7.72 13.49 22.73
CA ALA A 25 -6.34 13.03 22.57
C ALA A 25 -5.99 13.02 21.08
N PHE A 26 -4.92 13.67 20.70
CA PHE A 26 -4.51 13.83 19.30
C PHE A 26 -3.12 13.23 19.03
N GLY A 27 -2.85 12.04 19.58
CA GLY A 27 -1.60 11.33 19.33
C GLY A 27 -1.58 10.61 17.99
N ALA A 28 -0.65 10.93 17.09
CA ALA A 28 -0.62 10.40 15.73
C ALA A 28 -0.04 8.97 15.62
N ILE A 29 0.67 8.46 16.62
CA ILE A 29 1.35 7.15 16.55
C ILE A 29 0.41 6.00 16.19
N PRO A 30 -0.78 5.83 16.79
CA PRO A 30 -1.67 4.74 16.41
C PRO A 30 -2.10 4.77 14.95
N LEU A 31 -2.28 5.98 14.38
CA LEU A 31 -2.67 6.17 13.00
C LEU A 31 -1.56 5.79 12.02
N PHE A 32 -0.33 6.18 12.32
CA PHE A 32 0.82 5.77 11.53
C PHE A 32 1.09 4.27 11.67
N ALA A 33 0.95 3.68 12.86
CA ALA A 33 1.08 2.25 13.07
C ALA A 33 0.07 1.47 12.22
N GLY A 34 -1.21 1.86 12.22
CA GLY A 34 -2.24 1.27 11.36
C GLY A 34 -1.93 1.43 9.87
N THR A 35 -1.46 2.62 9.46
CA THR A 35 -1.05 2.88 8.07
C THR A 35 0.08 1.95 7.62
N PHE A 36 1.12 1.81 8.44
CA PHE A 36 2.24 0.92 8.13
C PHE A 36 1.86 -0.56 8.18
N LEU A 37 1.03 -0.98 9.12
CA LEU A 37 0.55 -2.36 9.23
C LEU A 37 -0.22 -2.77 7.96
N ILE A 38 -1.21 -1.97 7.54
CA ILE A 38 -2.01 -2.27 6.34
C ILE A 38 -1.12 -2.23 5.09
N THR A 39 -0.23 -1.24 4.98
CA THR A 39 0.72 -1.14 3.87
C THR A 39 1.64 -2.36 3.79
N LEU A 40 2.16 -2.83 4.92
CA LEU A 40 3.00 -4.02 4.99
C LEU A 40 2.27 -5.26 4.50
N ILE A 41 1.03 -5.48 4.97
CA ILE A 41 0.19 -6.60 4.51
C ILE A 41 -0.04 -6.52 3.00
N ALA A 42 -0.39 -5.34 2.50
CA ALA A 42 -0.61 -5.13 1.07
C ALA A 42 0.64 -5.43 0.24
N MET A 43 1.81 -5.02 0.69
CA MET A 43 3.07 -5.25 -0.02
C MET A 43 3.53 -6.71 0.05
N ILE A 44 3.25 -7.44 1.13
CA ILE A 44 3.48 -8.90 1.21
C ILE A 44 2.71 -9.64 0.12
N VAL A 45 1.53 -9.16 -0.24
CA VAL A 45 0.72 -9.72 -1.33
C VAL A 45 1.17 -9.18 -2.70
N ALA A 46 1.25 -7.86 -2.83
CA ALA A 46 1.43 -7.20 -4.11
C ALA A 46 2.84 -7.36 -4.70
N ALA A 47 3.89 -7.26 -3.88
CA ALA A 47 5.25 -7.27 -4.40
C ALA A 47 5.65 -8.63 -5.00
N PRO A 48 5.47 -9.78 -4.32
CA PRO A 48 5.86 -11.06 -4.90
C PRO A 48 4.98 -11.44 -6.10
N ILE A 49 3.66 -11.27 -6.02
CA ILE A 49 2.75 -11.64 -7.11
C ILE A 49 2.95 -10.72 -8.31
N GLY A 50 3.05 -9.41 -8.08
CA GLY A 50 3.28 -8.42 -9.13
C GLY A 50 4.62 -8.63 -9.84
N LEU A 51 5.70 -8.87 -9.09
CA LEU A 51 7.02 -9.12 -9.67
C LEU A 51 7.07 -10.44 -10.45
N MET A 52 6.51 -11.52 -9.91
CA MET A 52 6.42 -12.79 -10.63
C MET A 52 5.59 -12.67 -11.91
N SER A 53 4.49 -11.92 -11.86
CA SER A 53 3.68 -11.62 -13.04
C SER A 53 4.47 -10.83 -14.09
N ALA A 54 5.24 -9.82 -13.68
CA ALA A 54 6.10 -9.04 -14.57
C ALA A 54 7.17 -9.91 -15.24
N ILE A 55 7.87 -10.74 -14.48
CA ILE A 55 8.89 -11.66 -15.02
C ILE A 55 8.26 -12.64 -16.01
N TYR A 56 7.10 -13.20 -15.68
CA TYR A 56 6.41 -14.11 -16.58
C TYR A 56 6.01 -13.42 -17.88
N LEU A 57 5.42 -12.23 -17.80
CA LEU A 57 4.95 -11.49 -18.96
C LEU A 57 6.10 -10.99 -19.85
N SER A 58 7.23 -10.58 -19.27
CA SER A 58 8.37 -10.08 -20.04
C SER A 58 9.20 -11.20 -20.68
N GLU A 59 9.38 -12.34 -19.99
CA GLU A 59 10.40 -13.32 -20.35
C GLU A 59 9.84 -14.66 -20.86
N TYR A 60 8.64 -15.04 -20.42
CA TYR A 60 8.08 -16.37 -20.72
C TYR A 60 6.79 -16.33 -21.55
N ALA A 61 6.01 -15.27 -21.43
CA ALA A 61 4.70 -15.23 -22.05
C ALA A 61 4.78 -15.11 -23.57
N PRO A 62 4.05 -15.94 -24.33
CA PRO A 62 3.95 -15.75 -25.77
C PRO A 62 3.21 -14.43 -26.07
N TYR A 63 3.49 -13.83 -27.22
CA TYR A 63 2.94 -12.54 -27.62
C TYR A 63 1.40 -12.44 -27.45
N LYS A 64 0.66 -13.51 -27.77
CA LYS A 64 -0.80 -13.54 -27.62
C LYS A 64 -1.25 -13.41 -26.17
N VAL A 65 -0.55 -14.03 -25.22
CA VAL A 65 -0.87 -13.94 -23.80
C VAL A 65 -0.53 -12.53 -23.29
N ARG A 66 0.66 -12.02 -23.60
CA ARG A 66 1.08 -10.69 -23.21
C ARG A 66 0.15 -9.60 -23.73
N SER A 67 -0.24 -9.66 -25.01
CA SER A 67 -1.13 -8.67 -25.65
C SER A 67 -2.54 -8.66 -25.06
N SER A 68 -2.98 -9.75 -24.42
CA SER A 68 -4.29 -9.84 -23.76
C SER A 68 -4.21 -9.51 -22.26
N VAL A 69 -3.17 -9.98 -21.57
CA VAL A 69 -3.06 -9.82 -20.11
C VAL A 69 -2.64 -8.39 -19.73
N LYS A 70 -1.75 -7.74 -20.50
CA LYS A 70 -1.30 -6.38 -20.17
C LYS A 70 -2.47 -5.37 -20.17
N PRO A 71 -3.35 -5.29 -21.18
CA PRO A 71 -4.53 -4.44 -21.11
C PRO A 71 -5.50 -4.81 -19.99
N LEU A 72 -5.62 -6.10 -19.64
CA LEU A 72 -6.46 -6.53 -18.53
C LEU A 72 -5.94 -6.00 -17.18
N LEU A 73 -4.62 -6.04 -16.96
CA LEU A 73 -3.99 -5.46 -15.77
C LEU A 73 -4.19 -3.94 -15.71
N GLU A 74 -4.12 -3.25 -16.85
CA GLU A 74 -4.37 -1.80 -16.94
C GLU A 74 -5.84 -1.46 -16.61
N ILE A 75 -6.80 -2.26 -17.07
CA ILE A 75 -8.22 -2.12 -16.72
C ILE A 75 -8.42 -2.32 -15.20
N LEU A 76 -7.81 -3.36 -14.62
CA LEU A 76 -7.88 -3.62 -13.17
C LEU A 76 -7.29 -2.46 -12.36
N ALA A 77 -6.19 -1.87 -12.81
CA ALA A 77 -5.59 -0.69 -12.18
C ALA A 77 -6.50 0.56 -12.25
N GLY A 78 -7.40 0.61 -13.24
CA GLY A 78 -8.37 1.71 -13.45
C GLY A 78 -9.66 1.57 -12.65
N ILE A 79 -9.91 0.45 -11.98
CA ILE A 79 -11.12 0.26 -11.16
C ILE A 79 -11.09 1.25 -9.97
N PRO A 80 -12.18 2.00 -9.71
CA PRO A 80 -12.27 2.90 -8.56
C PRO A 80 -12.04 2.16 -7.23
N THR A 81 -11.24 2.74 -6.33
CA THR A 81 -10.87 2.11 -5.04
C THR A 81 -12.08 1.85 -4.14
N VAL A 82 -13.16 2.61 -4.32
CA VAL A 82 -14.45 2.36 -3.63
C VAL A 82 -15.00 0.97 -3.95
N VAL A 83 -14.88 0.50 -5.21
CA VAL A 83 -15.36 -0.82 -5.61
C VAL A 83 -14.56 -1.91 -4.89
N TYR A 84 -13.24 -1.75 -4.82
CA TYR A 84 -12.39 -2.64 -4.01
C TYR A 84 -12.76 -2.59 -2.52
N GLY A 85 -13.10 -1.41 -1.99
CA GLY A 85 -13.55 -1.24 -0.62
C GLY A 85 -14.85 -2.00 -0.32
N PHE A 86 -15.84 -1.92 -1.21
CA PHE A 86 -17.08 -2.70 -1.10
C PHE A 86 -16.80 -4.20 -1.18
N PHE A 87 -15.97 -4.65 -2.10
CA PHE A 87 -15.57 -6.05 -2.20
C PHE A 87 -14.86 -6.52 -0.91
N ALA A 88 -13.98 -5.70 -0.36
CA ALA A 88 -13.31 -5.98 0.91
C ALA A 88 -14.31 -6.15 2.06
N ALA A 89 -15.23 -5.19 2.21
CA ALA A 89 -16.20 -5.16 3.32
C ALA A 89 -17.26 -6.28 3.21
N LEU A 90 -17.79 -6.53 2.01
CA LEU A 90 -18.93 -7.42 1.83
C LEU A 90 -18.53 -8.88 1.53
N THR A 91 -17.32 -9.11 1.06
CA THR A 91 -16.88 -10.46 0.67
C THR A 91 -15.67 -10.94 1.46
N VAL A 92 -14.58 -10.16 1.45
CA VAL A 92 -13.31 -10.63 2.04
C VAL A 92 -13.35 -10.58 3.56
N ALA A 93 -13.86 -9.51 4.17
CA ALA A 93 -13.92 -9.39 5.63
C ALA A 93 -14.82 -10.46 6.28
N PRO A 94 -16.06 -10.74 5.80
CA PRO A 94 -16.87 -11.85 6.30
C PRO A 94 -16.18 -13.21 6.12
N PHE A 95 -15.58 -13.46 4.95
CA PHE A 95 -14.86 -14.71 4.68
C PHE A 95 -13.70 -14.93 5.66
N LEU A 96 -12.88 -13.91 5.89
CA LEU A 96 -11.75 -13.98 6.83
C LEU A 96 -12.22 -14.17 8.27
N ARG A 97 -13.30 -13.51 8.68
CA ARG A 97 -13.89 -13.66 10.00
C ARG A 97 -14.40 -15.08 10.22
N ASP A 98 -15.20 -15.60 9.28
CA ASP A 98 -15.81 -16.93 9.40
C ASP A 98 -14.73 -18.03 9.39
N PHE A 99 -13.70 -17.87 8.54
CA PHE A 99 -12.55 -18.76 8.49
C PHE A 99 -11.73 -18.69 9.79
N GLY A 100 -11.43 -17.50 10.29
CA GLY A 100 -10.70 -17.30 11.54
C GLY A 100 -11.46 -17.87 12.75
N THR A 101 -12.77 -17.63 12.82
CA THR A 101 -13.62 -18.19 13.90
C THR A 101 -13.63 -19.71 13.86
N ALA A 102 -13.68 -20.32 12.67
CA ALA A 102 -13.58 -21.78 12.52
C ALA A 102 -12.23 -22.34 12.98
N MET A 103 -11.18 -21.53 12.96
CA MET A 103 -9.85 -21.87 13.50
C MET A 103 -9.68 -21.52 14.98
N GLY A 104 -10.71 -20.99 15.64
CA GLY A 104 -10.66 -20.57 17.03
C GLY A 104 -9.93 -19.23 17.26
N LEU A 105 -9.78 -18.41 16.22
CA LEU A 105 -9.18 -17.07 16.29
C LEU A 105 -10.26 -16.01 16.47
N GLU A 106 -9.99 -15.02 17.30
CA GLU A 106 -10.81 -13.81 17.40
C GLU A 106 -10.47 -12.86 16.25
N VAL A 107 -11.37 -12.73 15.30
CA VAL A 107 -11.22 -11.84 14.14
C VAL A 107 -12.29 -10.76 14.17
N SER A 108 -11.88 -9.50 14.16
CA SER A 108 -12.80 -8.37 14.06
C SER A 108 -13.58 -8.43 12.74
N SER A 109 -14.82 -7.92 12.73
CA SER A 109 -15.65 -7.83 11.53
C SER A 109 -15.00 -7.01 10.41
N GLU A 110 -14.25 -6.01 10.81
CA GLU A 110 -13.38 -5.19 9.97
C GLU A 110 -11.97 -5.31 10.54
N SER A 111 -10.97 -5.57 9.69
CA SER A 111 -9.63 -5.87 10.15
C SER A 111 -8.55 -5.32 9.22
N ALA A 112 -7.36 -5.08 9.77
CA ALA A 112 -6.20 -4.67 8.98
C ALA A 112 -5.87 -5.69 7.89
N LEU A 113 -6.10 -6.99 8.15
CA LEU A 113 -5.85 -8.07 7.20
C LEU A 113 -6.79 -7.98 5.99
N ALA A 114 -8.10 -7.76 6.21
CA ALA A 114 -9.08 -7.67 5.13
C ALA A 114 -8.76 -6.48 4.20
N ALA A 115 -8.53 -5.30 4.78
CA ALA A 115 -8.14 -4.13 4.00
C ALA A 115 -6.79 -4.31 3.29
N GLY A 116 -5.78 -4.83 3.99
CA GLY A 116 -4.44 -5.02 3.45
C GLY A 116 -4.38 -6.02 2.30
N VAL A 117 -5.09 -7.16 2.40
CA VAL A 117 -5.13 -8.16 1.32
C VAL A 117 -5.79 -7.58 0.07
N VAL A 118 -6.95 -6.92 0.19
CA VAL A 118 -7.63 -6.34 -0.98
C VAL A 118 -6.84 -5.18 -1.58
N MET A 119 -6.24 -4.33 -0.74
CA MET A 119 -5.32 -3.30 -1.21
C MET A 119 -4.11 -3.92 -1.94
N GLY A 120 -3.58 -5.03 -1.44
CA GLY A 120 -2.53 -5.78 -2.13
C GLY A 120 -2.97 -6.25 -3.52
N ILE A 121 -4.15 -6.83 -3.64
CA ILE A 121 -4.72 -7.25 -4.93
C ILE A 121 -4.85 -6.06 -5.90
N MET A 122 -5.34 -4.92 -5.43
CA MET A 122 -5.43 -3.69 -6.23
C MET A 122 -4.06 -3.18 -6.70
N ILE A 123 -3.01 -3.37 -5.91
CA ILE A 123 -1.65 -2.88 -6.23
C ILE A 123 -0.89 -3.85 -7.15
N ILE A 124 -1.25 -5.14 -7.23
CA ILE A 124 -0.59 -6.12 -8.11
C ILE A 124 -0.40 -5.60 -9.55
N PRO A 125 -1.43 -5.08 -10.25
CA PRO A 125 -1.28 -4.58 -11.61
C PRO A 125 -0.25 -3.46 -11.72
N PHE A 126 -0.20 -2.57 -10.73
CA PHE A 126 0.74 -1.45 -10.70
C PHE A 126 2.20 -1.92 -10.57
N VAL A 127 2.48 -2.83 -9.63
CA VAL A 127 3.82 -3.43 -9.47
C VAL A 127 4.20 -4.22 -10.72
N SER A 128 3.26 -5.01 -11.26
CA SER A 128 3.49 -5.83 -12.45
C SER A 128 3.83 -4.98 -13.68
N SER A 129 3.06 -3.92 -13.94
CA SER A 129 3.27 -3.07 -15.12
C SER A 129 4.60 -2.31 -15.06
N LEU A 130 4.88 -1.66 -13.92
CA LEU A 130 6.15 -0.92 -13.77
C LEU A 130 7.38 -1.84 -13.80
N SER A 131 7.29 -3.02 -13.19
CA SER A 131 8.39 -3.98 -13.20
C SER A 131 8.59 -4.60 -14.60
N ASP A 132 7.51 -4.89 -15.34
CA ASP A 132 7.57 -5.35 -16.74
C ASP A 132 8.29 -4.32 -17.62
N ASP A 133 7.97 -3.03 -17.48
CA ASP A 133 8.59 -1.96 -18.26
C ASP A 133 10.10 -1.86 -17.98
N VAL A 134 10.51 -1.98 -16.72
CA VAL A 134 11.93 -1.96 -16.31
C VAL A 134 12.69 -3.19 -16.82
N ILE A 135 12.11 -4.39 -16.71
CA ILE A 135 12.71 -5.64 -17.21
C ILE A 135 12.90 -5.58 -18.72
N ASN A 136 11.92 -5.05 -19.45
CA ASN A 136 12.03 -4.89 -20.91
C ASN A 136 13.04 -3.82 -21.33
N ALA A 137 13.34 -2.84 -20.49
CA ALA A 137 14.35 -1.82 -20.75
C ALA A 137 15.80 -2.34 -20.69
N VAL A 138 16.03 -3.56 -20.18
CA VAL A 138 17.36 -4.18 -20.17
C VAL A 138 17.81 -4.49 -21.61
N PRO A 139 19.01 -4.02 -22.04
CA PRO A 139 19.49 -4.17 -23.41
C PRO A 139 19.54 -5.62 -23.88
N GLN A 140 19.11 -5.84 -25.13
CA GLN A 140 19.10 -7.19 -25.75
C GLN A 140 20.51 -7.78 -25.85
N SER A 141 21.54 -6.94 -26.01
CA SER A 141 22.94 -7.36 -26.07
C SER A 141 23.40 -8.14 -24.82
N LEU A 142 22.88 -7.80 -23.63
CA LEU A 142 23.18 -8.52 -22.40
C LEU A 142 22.54 -9.93 -22.40
N ARG A 143 21.34 -10.03 -22.95
CA ARG A 143 20.64 -11.33 -23.12
C ARG A 143 21.37 -12.22 -24.11
N ASP A 144 21.70 -11.67 -25.26
CA ASP A 144 22.41 -12.40 -26.33
C ASP A 144 23.80 -12.81 -25.89
N GLY A 145 24.52 -11.96 -25.13
CA GLY A 145 25.80 -12.27 -24.53
C GLY A 145 25.73 -13.46 -23.55
N ALA A 146 24.71 -13.48 -22.68
CA ALA A 146 24.50 -14.59 -21.75
C ALA A 146 24.21 -15.92 -22.50
N PHE A 147 23.36 -15.90 -23.50
CA PHE A 147 23.06 -17.07 -24.35
C PHE A 147 24.29 -17.54 -25.14
N ALA A 148 25.12 -16.62 -25.64
CA ALA A 148 26.37 -16.96 -26.34
C ALA A 148 27.38 -17.67 -25.45
N LEU A 149 27.35 -17.40 -24.14
CA LEU A 149 28.14 -18.11 -23.12
C LEU A 149 27.52 -19.44 -22.68
N GLY A 150 26.39 -19.86 -23.26
CA GLY A 150 25.72 -21.11 -22.96
C GLY A 150 24.75 -21.08 -21.77
N ALA A 151 24.41 -19.89 -21.26
CA ALA A 151 23.43 -19.76 -20.17
C ALA A 151 22.05 -20.19 -20.64
N THR A 152 21.29 -20.85 -19.77
CA THR A 152 19.88 -21.15 -19.98
C THR A 152 19.03 -19.89 -19.78
N GLN A 153 17.79 -19.89 -20.28
CA GLN A 153 16.87 -18.76 -20.07
C GLN A 153 16.70 -18.41 -18.58
N SER A 154 16.54 -19.41 -17.72
CA SER A 154 16.39 -19.18 -16.28
C SER A 154 17.65 -18.58 -15.62
N GLU A 155 18.84 -18.99 -16.05
CA GLU A 155 20.12 -18.43 -15.59
C GLU A 155 20.28 -16.99 -16.08
N THR A 156 19.99 -16.73 -17.35
CA THR A 156 20.00 -15.37 -17.92
C THR A 156 19.08 -14.44 -17.16
N ILE A 157 17.86 -14.86 -16.83
CA ILE A 157 16.93 -14.04 -16.05
C ILE A 157 17.47 -13.76 -14.65
N LYS A 158 17.93 -14.78 -13.93
CA LYS A 158 18.35 -14.63 -12.53
C LYS A 158 19.68 -13.92 -12.36
N GLN A 159 20.64 -14.14 -13.28
CA GLN A 159 22.02 -13.69 -13.13
C GLN A 159 22.34 -12.43 -13.94
N VAL A 160 21.55 -12.12 -14.96
CA VAL A 160 21.79 -10.97 -15.84
C VAL A 160 20.63 -9.98 -15.80
N ILE A 161 19.42 -10.42 -16.15
CA ILE A 161 18.29 -9.51 -16.34
C ILE A 161 17.79 -8.92 -15.01
N LEU A 162 17.51 -9.76 -14.02
CA LEU A 162 17.01 -9.30 -12.72
C LEU A 162 18.02 -8.41 -11.97
N PRO A 163 19.32 -8.73 -11.90
CA PRO A 163 20.29 -7.81 -11.33
C PRO A 163 20.37 -6.47 -12.06
N ALA A 164 20.34 -6.48 -13.41
CA ALA A 164 20.36 -5.27 -14.20
C ALA A 164 19.09 -4.42 -14.03
N ALA A 165 17.93 -5.06 -13.90
CA ALA A 165 16.63 -4.41 -13.68
C ALA A 165 16.38 -4.04 -12.20
N LEU A 166 17.16 -4.56 -11.25
CA LEU A 166 16.90 -4.44 -9.81
C LEU A 166 16.65 -3.01 -9.32
N PRO A 167 17.45 -2.00 -9.72
CA PRO A 167 17.18 -0.62 -9.27
C PRO A 167 15.79 -0.12 -9.66
N GLY A 168 15.35 -0.42 -10.88
CA GLY A 168 14.03 -0.03 -11.34
C GLY A 168 12.91 -0.84 -10.69
N ILE A 169 13.11 -2.13 -10.42
CA ILE A 169 12.18 -2.98 -9.67
C ILE A 169 12.00 -2.45 -8.24
N VAL A 170 13.10 -2.10 -7.56
CA VAL A 170 13.03 -1.48 -6.22
C VAL A 170 12.28 -0.16 -6.29
N GLY A 171 12.53 0.66 -7.31
CA GLY A 171 11.79 1.90 -7.55
C GLY A 171 10.29 1.67 -7.73
N SER A 172 9.87 0.67 -8.50
CA SER A 172 8.46 0.32 -8.69
C SER A 172 7.78 -0.11 -7.39
N ILE A 173 8.48 -0.90 -6.56
CA ILE A 173 8.00 -1.32 -5.24
C ILE A 173 7.86 -0.12 -4.29
N MET A 174 8.82 0.80 -4.28
CA MET A 174 8.74 2.01 -3.43
C MET A 174 7.60 2.95 -3.85
N LEU A 175 7.35 3.09 -5.16
CA LEU A 175 6.18 3.82 -5.65
C LEU A 175 4.87 3.14 -5.27
N ALA A 176 4.83 1.81 -5.29
CA ALA A 176 3.69 1.02 -4.82
C ALA A 176 3.44 1.22 -3.31
N ILE A 177 4.48 1.25 -2.48
CA ILE A 177 4.39 1.59 -1.04
C ILE A 177 3.82 2.99 -0.86
N SER A 178 4.33 3.98 -1.60
CA SER A 178 3.83 5.36 -1.52
C SER A 178 2.35 5.45 -1.87
N ARG A 179 1.89 4.69 -2.87
CA ARG A 179 0.48 4.57 -3.24
C ARG A 179 -0.34 3.91 -2.12
N ALA A 180 0.15 2.82 -1.53
CA ALA A 180 -0.53 2.10 -0.45
C ALA A 180 -0.72 2.97 0.79
N VAL A 181 0.32 3.72 1.18
CA VAL A 181 0.30 4.63 2.34
C VAL A 181 -0.76 5.73 2.18
N GLY A 182 -1.05 6.15 0.95
CA GLY A 182 -2.08 7.15 0.65
C GLY A 182 -3.51 6.62 0.46
N GLU A 183 -3.74 5.29 0.54
CA GLU A 183 -5.06 4.71 0.30
C GLU A 183 -6.04 5.04 1.43
N THR A 184 -7.24 5.43 1.06
CA THR A 184 -8.27 5.88 1.99
C THR A 184 -9.52 5.01 1.93
N MET A 185 -10.07 4.79 0.73
CA MET A 185 -11.42 4.24 0.58
C MET A 185 -11.52 2.76 0.97
N ILE A 186 -10.52 1.94 0.62
CA ILE A 186 -10.51 0.52 1.02
C ILE A 186 -10.41 0.42 2.54
N VAL A 187 -9.59 1.27 3.15
CA VAL A 187 -9.36 1.27 4.61
C VAL A 187 -10.60 1.72 5.36
N VAL A 188 -11.25 2.82 4.93
CA VAL A 188 -12.52 3.31 5.52
C VAL A 188 -13.58 2.21 5.57
N MET A 189 -13.63 1.37 4.53
CA MET A 189 -14.69 0.38 4.37
C MET A 189 -14.38 -0.98 5.00
N ALA A 190 -13.11 -1.34 5.15
CA ALA A 190 -12.73 -2.72 5.49
C ALA A 190 -11.78 -2.88 6.68
N ALA A 191 -11.11 -1.82 7.15
CA ALA A 191 -10.17 -1.90 8.26
C ALA A 191 -10.77 -1.51 9.61
N GLY A 192 -11.91 -0.82 9.59
CA GLY A 192 -12.53 -0.22 10.76
C GLY A 192 -12.05 1.21 11.03
N LEU A 193 -12.61 1.83 12.05
CA LEU A 193 -12.31 3.23 12.41
C LEU A 193 -11.64 3.35 13.78
N ALA A 194 -11.23 2.21 14.38
CA ALA A 194 -10.64 2.19 15.71
C ALA A 194 -9.14 2.56 15.64
N ALA A 195 -8.77 3.57 16.39
CA ALA A 195 -7.36 3.99 16.48
C ALA A 195 -6.58 3.14 17.49
N ASN A 196 -6.58 1.84 17.29
CA ASN A 196 -5.86 0.90 18.15
C ASN A 196 -4.37 0.89 17.80
N LEU A 197 -3.53 0.96 18.82
CA LEU A 197 -2.10 0.74 18.67
C LEU A 197 -1.82 -0.76 18.81
N THR A 198 -1.89 -1.47 17.70
CA THR A 198 -1.71 -2.92 17.64
C THR A 198 -0.87 -3.32 16.42
N ALA A 199 -0.17 -4.44 16.55
CA ALA A 199 0.49 -5.13 15.45
C ALA A 199 -0.29 -6.39 15.00
N ASN A 200 -1.47 -6.66 15.60
CA ASN A 200 -2.30 -7.79 15.24
C ASN A 200 -3.10 -7.49 13.96
N PRO A 201 -2.88 -8.22 12.86
CA PRO A 201 -3.59 -7.98 11.60
C PRO A 201 -5.09 -8.31 11.65
N LEU A 202 -5.54 -9.07 12.68
CA LEU A 202 -6.94 -9.48 12.84
C LEU A 202 -7.80 -8.44 13.58
N GLU A 203 -7.16 -7.41 14.10
CA GLU A 203 -7.85 -6.33 14.80
C GLU A 203 -8.24 -5.18 13.87
N SER A 204 -9.23 -4.42 14.32
CA SER A 204 -9.66 -3.18 13.66
C SER A 204 -8.63 -2.08 13.92
N VAL A 205 -8.23 -1.40 12.85
CA VAL A 205 -7.31 -0.26 12.87
C VAL A 205 -7.81 0.85 11.98
N THR A 206 -7.22 2.03 12.11
CA THR A 206 -7.46 3.16 11.20
C THR A 206 -6.14 3.72 10.69
N THR A 207 -6.21 4.53 9.64
CA THR A 207 -5.03 5.16 9.02
C THR A 207 -5.11 6.69 9.13
N VAL A 208 -3.97 7.34 8.88
CA VAL A 208 -3.86 8.80 8.83
C VAL A 208 -4.85 9.39 7.83
N THR A 209 -4.93 8.83 6.62
CA THR A 209 -5.80 9.33 5.54
C THR A 209 -7.28 9.21 5.89
N VAL A 210 -7.68 8.11 6.53
CA VAL A 210 -9.04 7.89 7.01
C VAL A 210 -9.43 8.92 8.06
N GLN A 211 -8.54 9.18 9.03
CA GLN A 211 -8.83 10.16 10.09
C GLN A 211 -8.90 11.57 9.55
N ILE A 212 -8.08 11.95 8.57
CA ILE A 212 -8.20 13.25 7.88
C ILE A 212 -9.61 13.41 7.30
N VAL A 213 -10.10 12.42 6.54
CA VAL A 213 -11.43 12.46 5.94
C VAL A 213 -12.50 12.51 7.02
N THR A 214 -12.42 11.67 8.05
CA THR A 214 -13.42 11.61 9.12
C THR A 214 -13.51 12.92 9.92
N LEU A 215 -12.38 13.57 10.15
CA LEU A 215 -12.35 14.87 10.85
C LEU A 215 -12.87 16.02 9.99
N LEU A 216 -12.77 15.94 8.67
CA LEU A 216 -13.18 16.99 7.74
C LEU A 216 -14.59 16.79 7.18
N VAL A 217 -15.33 15.74 7.57
CA VAL A 217 -16.74 15.52 7.20
C VAL A 217 -17.65 16.12 8.26
N GLY A 218 -18.65 16.91 7.84
CA GLY A 218 -19.64 17.57 8.70
C GLY A 218 -19.45 19.08 8.83
N ASP A 219 -20.11 19.69 9.81
CA ASP A 219 -19.98 21.12 10.08
C ASP A 219 -18.57 21.43 10.61
N GLN A 220 -17.88 22.32 9.89
CA GLN A 220 -16.48 22.65 10.13
C GLN A 220 -16.38 24.00 10.83
N GLU A 221 -15.83 24.01 12.03
CA GLU A 221 -15.26 25.21 12.63
C GLU A 221 -13.75 25.21 12.33
N PHE A 222 -13.28 26.18 11.55
CA PHE A 222 -11.89 26.24 11.10
C PHE A 222 -10.87 26.34 12.25
N ASP A 223 -11.27 26.92 13.38
CA ASP A 223 -10.43 27.10 14.56
C ASP A 223 -10.57 25.95 15.58
N SER A 224 -11.33 24.91 15.25
CA SER A 224 -11.49 23.77 16.16
C SER A 224 -10.22 22.92 16.22
N ALA A 225 -9.94 22.33 17.39
CA ALA A 225 -8.82 21.41 17.58
C ALA A 225 -8.85 20.22 16.60
N LYS A 226 -10.04 19.76 16.22
CA LYS A 226 -10.26 18.68 15.24
C LYS A 226 -9.76 19.07 13.85
N THR A 227 -10.17 20.24 13.36
CA THR A 227 -9.77 20.75 12.06
C THR A 227 -8.26 21.00 11.99
N LEU A 228 -7.69 21.61 13.03
CA LEU A 228 -6.24 21.82 13.13
C LEU A 228 -5.48 20.49 13.16
N ALA A 229 -6.01 19.47 13.86
CA ALA A 229 -5.40 18.13 13.86
C ALA A 229 -5.45 17.49 12.48
N ALA A 230 -6.55 17.62 11.71
CA ALA A 230 -6.64 17.11 10.34
C ALA A 230 -5.59 17.76 9.42
N PHE A 231 -5.39 19.08 9.50
CA PHE A 231 -4.35 19.76 8.73
C PHE A 231 -2.94 19.34 9.15
N ALA A 232 -2.71 19.15 10.46
CA ALA A 232 -1.43 18.67 10.98
C ALA A 232 -1.14 17.24 10.51
N LEU A 233 -2.14 16.34 10.50
CA LEU A 233 -2.03 14.99 9.91
C LEU A 233 -1.71 15.05 8.42
N GLY A 234 -2.40 15.91 7.67
CA GLY A 234 -2.17 16.10 6.24
C GLY A 234 -0.74 16.56 5.94
N LEU A 235 -0.23 17.56 6.69
CA LEU A 235 1.14 18.03 6.55
C LEU A 235 2.15 16.93 6.89
N THR A 236 1.95 16.21 8.00
CA THR A 236 2.85 15.13 8.42
C THR A 236 2.86 14.02 7.39
N MET A 237 1.68 13.63 6.87
CA MET A 237 1.54 12.62 5.82
C MET A 237 2.23 13.05 4.51
N PHE A 238 2.09 14.33 4.13
CA PHE A 238 2.82 14.89 2.99
C PHE A 238 4.34 14.77 3.17
N CYS A 239 4.86 15.13 4.33
CA CYS A 239 6.30 15.00 4.62
C CYS A 239 6.77 13.55 4.56
N VAL A 240 5.98 12.59 5.08
CA VAL A 240 6.31 11.16 5.03
C VAL A 240 6.31 10.65 3.59
N THR A 241 5.27 10.92 2.81
CA THR A 241 5.18 10.46 1.41
C THR A 241 6.23 11.12 0.52
N LEU A 242 6.50 12.41 0.72
CA LEU A 242 7.59 13.11 0.03
C LEU A 242 8.94 12.48 0.33
N SER A 243 9.22 12.19 1.60
CA SER A 243 10.46 11.52 2.02
C SER A 243 10.61 10.14 1.37
N LEU A 244 9.54 9.33 1.36
CA LEU A 244 9.54 8.02 0.70
C LEU A 244 9.83 8.16 -0.80
N ASN A 245 9.20 9.12 -1.50
CA ASN A 245 9.42 9.34 -2.91
C ASN A 245 10.86 9.84 -3.22
N VAL A 246 11.40 10.74 -2.40
CA VAL A 246 12.79 11.21 -2.54
C VAL A 246 13.78 10.06 -2.32
N ILE A 247 13.55 9.21 -1.32
CA ILE A 247 14.37 8.01 -1.09
C ILE A 247 14.27 7.07 -2.29
N ALA A 248 13.07 6.82 -2.82
CA ALA A 248 12.86 5.99 -4.01
C ALA A 248 13.66 6.50 -5.21
N LEU A 249 13.55 7.79 -5.50
CA LEU A 249 14.31 8.43 -6.60
C LEU A 249 15.82 8.33 -6.39
N HIS A 250 16.29 8.55 -5.16
CA HIS A 250 17.72 8.46 -4.85
C HIS A 250 18.25 7.02 -5.02
N VAL A 251 17.49 6.02 -4.57
CA VAL A 251 17.87 4.60 -4.74
C VAL A 251 17.93 4.26 -6.22
N VAL A 252 16.90 4.62 -7.00
CA VAL A 252 16.87 4.36 -8.45
C VAL A 252 18.05 5.03 -9.15
N GLN A 253 18.32 6.30 -8.86
CA GLN A 253 19.41 7.03 -9.50
C GLN A 253 20.79 6.50 -9.13
N LYS A 254 21.00 6.14 -7.86
CA LYS A 254 22.31 5.66 -7.37
C LYS A 254 22.70 4.29 -7.92
N TYR A 255 21.71 3.41 -8.12
CA TYR A 255 21.96 2.03 -8.55
C TYR A 255 21.61 1.79 -10.02
N ARG A 256 21.16 2.84 -10.73
CA ARG A 256 20.92 2.74 -12.17
C ARG A 256 22.27 2.63 -12.88
N GLU A 257 22.55 1.45 -13.43
CA GLU A 257 23.67 1.27 -14.33
C GLU A 257 23.35 1.98 -15.66
N GLN A 258 24.30 2.78 -16.13
CA GLN A 258 24.21 3.41 -17.45
C GLN A 258 24.85 2.43 -18.42
N TYR A 259 24.01 1.82 -19.24
CA TYR A 259 24.46 1.02 -20.37
C TYR A 259 24.58 1.96 -21.57
N ASP A 260 25.77 2.51 -21.79
CA ASP A 260 26.14 3.28 -23.00
C ASP A 260 26.52 2.32 -24.14
#